data_e603c60f1a7a832e3a7e6fc9ad415b95
#
_entry.id   e603c60f1a7a832e3a7e6fc9ad415b95
#
_cell.length_a   1.000
_cell.length_b   1.000
_cell.length_c   1.000
_cell.angle_alpha   90.00
_cell.angle_beta   90.00
_cell.angle_gamma   90.00
#
_symmetry.space_group_name_H-M   'P 1'
#
loop_
_entity.id
_entity.type
_entity.pdbx_description
1 polymer ?
#
loop_
_entity_poly.entity_id
_entity_poly.type
_entity_poly.pdbx_seq_one_letter_code
_entity_poly.pdbx_strand_id
1 'polypeptide(L)'
;MYEGLPTRPDAGVWWSIVEKYKVTHMFSAPTAVRVLKKQDPSWLKKYDVSSLKALWLAGEPLDEPTAQWISDALAVPIIDNYWQTETGWPILTLANGVEQQTTRFGSPGKAMYGYAVKIVDESTGEELTGPNQKGVVGIEGPLPPGCMQTVWRDDARFVNTYWKSIPGRLLYSTFDWGIRDADGYHFILGRTDDVINVAGHRLGTREIEESIASHPNIAEVAVVGVADQLKGQVAMAFAVAKDPSQLATSEQRDSLAREVIATVSKELGAIA
;
A
#
# COMPACT_ATOMS: atom_id res chain seq x y z
N MET A 1 -8.63 5.87 -22.21
CA MET A 1 -9.01 5.64 -20.80
C MET A 1 -10.24 4.76 -20.79
N TYR A 2 -10.29 3.76 -19.93
CA TYR A 2 -11.46 2.91 -19.73
C TYR A 2 -12.14 3.32 -18.42
N GLU A 3 -13.42 3.65 -18.50
CA GLU A 3 -14.26 4.04 -17.38
C GLU A 3 -15.31 2.96 -17.14
N GLY A 4 -14.97 1.98 -16.30
CA GLY A 4 -15.85 0.86 -16.02
C GLY A 4 -15.24 -0.13 -15.03
N LEU A 5 -16.06 -1.05 -14.56
CA LEU A 5 -15.60 -2.11 -13.64
C LEU A 5 -14.74 -3.13 -14.40
N PRO A 6 -13.69 -3.68 -13.79
CA PRO A 6 -12.78 -4.64 -14.43
C PRO A 6 -13.46 -5.97 -14.79
N THR A 7 -14.69 -6.18 -14.32
CA THR A 7 -15.50 -7.39 -14.56
C THR A 7 -16.77 -7.15 -15.36
N ARG A 8 -16.95 -5.96 -15.98
CA ARG A 8 -18.11 -5.67 -16.80
C ARG A 8 -17.69 -5.19 -18.20
N PRO A 9 -18.27 -5.76 -19.27
CA PRO A 9 -19.35 -6.75 -19.30
C PRO A 9 -18.95 -8.14 -18.75
N ASP A 10 -17.65 -8.46 -18.77
CA ASP A 10 -17.06 -9.70 -18.25
C ASP A 10 -15.61 -9.45 -17.76
N ALA A 11 -14.98 -10.43 -17.15
CA ALA A 11 -13.64 -10.33 -16.60
C ALA A 11 -12.52 -10.29 -17.66
N GLY A 12 -12.86 -10.42 -18.93
CA GLY A 12 -11.94 -10.28 -20.06
C GLY A 12 -11.86 -8.87 -20.63
N VAL A 13 -12.66 -7.92 -20.14
CA VAL A 13 -12.78 -6.58 -20.72
C VAL A 13 -11.43 -5.84 -20.85
N TRP A 14 -10.58 -5.91 -19.85
CA TRP A 14 -9.25 -5.29 -19.90
C TRP A 14 -8.37 -5.91 -20.98
N TRP A 15 -8.37 -7.22 -21.04
CA TRP A 15 -7.56 -8.00 -21.99
C TRP A 15 -8.03 -7.79 -23.42
N SER A 16 -9.34 -7.68 -23.63
CA SER A 16 -9.93 -7.34 -24.95
C SER A 16 -9.51 -5.94 -25.42
N ILE A 17 -9.40 -4.97 -24.50
CA ILE A 17 -8.92 -3.62 -24.79
C ILE A 17 -7.42 -3.67 -25.16
N VAL A 18 -6.61 -4.43 -24.41
CA VAL A 18 -5.19 -4.61 -24.73
C VAL A 18 -5.02 -5.18 -26.13
N GLU A 19 -5.74 -6.25 -26.47
CA GLU A 19 -5.68 -6.86 -27.79
C GLU A 19 -6.14 -5.90 -28.88
N LYS A 20 -7.33 -5.29 -28.71
CA LYS A 20 -7.96 -4.44 -29.72
C LYS A 20 -7.12 -3.21 -30.07
N TYR A 21 -6.54 -2.56 -29.06
CA TYR A 21 -5.83 -1.29 -29.23
C TYR A 21 -4.31 -1.45 -29.17
N LYS A 22 -3.81 -2.68 -29.04
CA LYS A 22 -2.38 -2.99 -28.88
C LYS A 22 -1.73 -2.14 -27.79
N VAL A 23 -2.40 -2.13 -26.63
CA VAL A 23 -1.96 -1.36 -25.45
C VAL A 23 -0.59 -1.86 -25.01
N THR A 24 0.34 -0.93 -24.82
CA THR A 24 1.71 -1.24 -24.39
C THR A 24 1.92 -1.03 -22.90
N HIS A 25 1.20 -0.09 -22.29
CA HIS A 25 1.31 0.23 -20.86
C HIS A 25 -0.08 0.37 -20.28
N MET A 26 -0.30 -0.28 -19.15
CA MET A 26 -1.53 -0.14 -18.35
C MET A 26 -1.23 0.55 -17.03
N PHE A 27 -2.20 1.32 -16.54
CA PHE A 27 -2.18 1.91 -15.21
C PHE A 27 -3.52 1.61 -14.51
N SER A 28 -3.46 1.08 -13.29
CA SER A 28 -4.65 0.73 -12.51
C SER A 28 -4.38 0.76 -11.00
N ALA A 29 -5.31 0.22 -10.22
CA ALA A 29 -5.20 0.06 -8.77
C ALA A 29 -5.11 -1.43 -8.36
N PRO A 30 -4.40 -1.76 -7.27
CA PRO A 30 -4.32 -3.10 -6.72
C PRO A 30 -5.68 -3.78 -6.48
N THR A 31 -6.68 -3.05 -5.96
CA THR A 31 -8.05 -3.58 -5.76
C THR A 31 -8.63 -4.13 -7.07
N ALA A 32 -8.46 -3.46 -8.19
CA ALA A 32 -8.97 -3.94 -9.46
C ALA A 32 -8.29 -5.26 -9.89
N VAL A 33 -6.98 -5.38 -9.63
CA VAL A 33 -6.23 -6.63 -9.87
C VAL A 33 -6.69 -7.74 -8.93
N ARG A 34 -6.94 -7.45 -7.64
CA ARG A 34 -7.49 -8.43 -6.69
C ARG A 34 -8.88 -8.94 -7.13
N VAL A 35 -9.71 -8.06 -7.66
CA VAL A 35 -11.01 -8.47 -8.21
C VAL A 35 -10.85 -9.41 -9.40
N LEU A 36 -9.92 -9.12 -10.32
CA LEU A 36 -9.63 -10.02 -11.46
C LEU A 36 -9.01 -11.35 -11.02
N LYS A 37 -8.16 -11.35 -9.99
CA LYS A 37 -7.57 -12.56 -9.41
C LYS A 37 -8.62 -13.56 -8.91
N LYS A 38 -9.77 -13.07 -8.47
CA LYS A 38 -10.91 -13.90 -8.02
C LYS A 38 -11.74 -14.47 -9.18
N GLN A 39 -11.49 -14.07 -10.44
CA GLN A 39 -12.22 -14.54 -11.61
C GLN A 39 -11.57 -15.78 -12.23
N ASP A 40 -12.30 -16.42 -13.15
CA ASP A 40 -11.77 -17.56 -13.92
C ASP A 40 -10.52 -17.12 -14.72
N PRO A 41 -9.36 -17.74 -14.48
CA PRO A 41 -8.11 -17.37 -15.15
C PRO A 41 -8.14 -17.59 -16.67
N SER A 42 -9.12 -18.33 -17.19
CA SER A 42 -9.32 -18.50 -18.63
C SER A 42 -9.63 -17.20 -19.37
N TRP A 43 -10.16 -16.17 -18.68
CA TRP A 43 -10.46 -14.87 -19.27
C TRP A 43 -9.23 -14.19 -19.86
N LEU A 44 -8.11 -14.23 -19.16
CA LEU A 44 -6.84 -13.65 -19.66
C LEU A 44 -6.34 -14.40 -20.89
N LYS A 45 -6.51 -15.74 -20.92
CA LYS A 45 -6.04 -16.59 -22.02
C LYS A 45 -6.83 -16.44 -23.32
N LYS A 46 -8.01 -15.80 -23.27
CA LYS A 46 -8.85 -15.57 -24.46
C LYS A 46 -8.34 -14.48 -25.39
N TYR A 47 -7.41 -13.63 -24.91
CA TYR A 47 -7.00 -12.44 -25.62
C TYR A 47 -5.48 -12.38 -25.80
N ASP A 48 -5.02 -11.78 -26.91
CA ASP A 48 -3.62 -11.53 -27.15
C ASP A 48 -3.16 -10.28 -26.40
N VAL A 49 -2.45 -10.48 -25.28
CA VAL A 49 -1.88 -9.40 -24.48
C VAL A 49 -0.38 -9.18 -24.75
N SER A 50 0.17 -9.75 -25.81
CA SER A 50 1.62 -9.70 -26.13
C SER A 50 2.15 -8.30 -26.43
N SER A 51 1.27 -7.35 -26.74
CA SER A 51 1.65 -5.94 -26.91
C SER A 51 1.99 -5.24 -25.59
N LEU A 52 1.52 -5.77 -24.44
CA LEU A 52 1.72 -5.16 -23.12
C LEU A 52 3.19 -5.26 -22.72
N LYS A 53 3.77 -4.16 -22.26
CA LYS A 53 5.16 -4.03 -21.83
C LYS A 53 5.31 -3.79 -20.33
N ALA A 54 4.32 -3.20 -19.68
CA ALA A 54 4.30 -2.98 -18.23
C ALA A 54 2.88 -2.73 -17.71
N LEU A 55 2.63 -3.13 -16.48
CA LEU A 55 1.47 -2.76 -15.69
C LEU A 55 1.92 -1.91 -14.50
N TRP A 56 1.38 -0.70 -14.41
CA TRP A 56 1.63 0.25 -13.34
C TRP A 56 0.45 0.23 -12.37
N LEU A 57 0.73 0.17 -11.08
CA LEU A 57 -0.29 0.15 -10.03
C LEU A 57 -0.02 1.24 -9.00
N ALA A 58 -1.08 1.85 -8.48
CA ALA A 58 -1.00 2.87 -7.42
C ALA A 58 -2.33 3.05 -6.68
N GLY A 59 -2.30 3.87 -5.64
CA GLY A 59 -3.48 4.31 -4.88
C GLY A 59 -3.69 3.56 -3.57
N GLU A 60 -3.17 2.37 -3.47
CA GLU A 60 -3.16 1.53 -2.27
C GLU A 60 -1.97 0.58 -2.33
N PRO A 61 -1.57 -0.03 -1.21
CA PRO A 61 -0.46 -0.97 -1.21
C PRO A 61 -0.75 -2.21 -2.04
N LEU A 62 0.22 -2.60 -2.84
CA LEU A 62 0.19 -3.84 -3.59
C LEU A 62 0.78 -4.97 -2.74
N ASP A 63 -0.06 -5.92 -2.35
CA ASP A 63 0.40 -7.09 -1.62
C ASP A 63 1.19 -8.06 -2.50
N GLU A 64 2.19 -8.70 -1.93
CA GLU A 64 3.10 -9.60 -2.65
C GLU A 64 2.36 -10.74 -3.37
N PRO A 65 1.37 -11.46 -2.77
CA PRO A 65 0.64 -12.51 -3.46
C PRO A 65 -0.15 -12.04 -4.69
N THR A 66 -0.64 -10.81 -4.69
CA THR A 66 -1.33 -10.21 -5.84
C THR A 66 -0.33 -9.78 -6.90
N ALA A 67 0.79 -9.16 -6.49
CA ALA A 67 1.87 -8.79 -7.39
C ALA A 67 2.45 -10.02 -8.13
N GLN A 68 2.74 -11.08 -7.40
CA GLN A 68 3.24 -12.34 -7.97
C GLN A 68 2.24 -12.93 -8.96
N TRP A 69 0.97 -13.05 -8.57
CA TRP A 69 -0.07 -13.60 -9.44
C TRP A 69 -0.18 -12.88 -10.78
N ILE A 70 -0.25 -11.55 -10.76
CA ILE A 70 -0.40 -10.78 -12.01
C ILE A 70 0.89 -10.76 -12.84
N SER A 71 2.05 -10.79 -12.18
CA SER A 71 3.35 -10.90 -12.84
C SER A 71 3.48 -12.22 -13.60
N ASP A 72 3.12 -13.33 -12.96
CA ASP A 72 3.14 -14.66 -13.59
C ASP A 72 2.12 -14.75 -14.75
N ALA A 73 0.97 -14.12 -14.58
CA ALA A 73 -0.12 -14.15 -15.56
C ALA A 73 0.19 -13.33 -16.83
N LEU A 74 0.87 -12.19 -16.70
CA LEU A 74 1.15 -11.27 -17.81
C LEU A 74 2.57 -11.41 -18.36
N ALA A 75 3.51 -11.94 -17.58
CA ALA A 75 4.94 -12.02 -17.88
C ALA A 75 5.57 -10.65 -18.28
N VAL A 76 5.08 -9.56 -17.65
CA VAL A 76 5.59 -8.21 -17.83
C VAL A 76 5.94 -7.59 -16.47
N PRO A 77 6.79 -6.56 -16.42
CA PRO A 77 7.05 -5.83 -15.18
C PRO A 77 5.77 -5.27 -14.55
N ILE A 78 5.58 -5.56 -13.27
CA ILE A 78 4.55 -4.98 -12.43
C ILE A 78 5.23 -3.91 -11.60
N ILE A 79 4.85 -2.65 -11.80
CA ILE A 79 5.50 -1.50 -11.19
C ILE A 79 4.53 -0.85 -10.22
N ASP A 80 4.81 -1.01 -8.95
CA ASP A 80 4.09 -0.31 -7.88
C ASP A 80 4.55 1.14 -7.82
N ASN A 81 3.64 2.04 -7.45
CA ASN A 81 3.91 3.47 -7.34
C ASN A 81 3.33 4.01 -6.04
N TYR A 82 4.14 4.74 -5.32
CA TYR A 82 3.67 5.48 -4.16
C TYR A 82 3.63 6.97 -4.48
N TRP A 83 2.47 7.55 -4.30
CA TRP A 83 2.21 8.98 -4.47
C TRP A 83 1.09 9.44 -3.55
N GLN A 84 0.86 10.73 -3.54
CA GLN A 84 -0.29 11.35 -2.88
C GLN A 84 -0.97 12.30 -3.87
N THR A 85 -2.24 12.61 -3.65
CA THR A 85 -2.96 13.63 -4.44
C THR A 85 -2.20 14.95 -4.43
N GLU A 86 -1.58 15.30 -3.31
CA GLU A 86 -0.77 16.48 -3.08
C GLU A 86 0.50 16.53 -3.93
N THR A 87 1.03 15.41 -4.33
CA THR A 87 2.27 15.35 -5.14
C THR A 87 1.99 15.25 -6.64
N GLY A 88 0.81 14.75 -7.03
CA GLY A 88 0.37 14.66 -8.43
C GLY A 88 1.23 13.78 -9.33
N TRP A 89 2.29 13.17 -8.78
CA TRP A 89 3.28 12.35 -9.45
C TRP A 89 3.89 11.35 -8.47
N PRO A 90 4.34 10.16 -8.91
CA PRO A 90 5.00 9.19 -8.03
C PRO A 90 6.20 9.78 -7.30
N ILE A 91 6.17 9.65 -5.97
CA ILE A 91 7.30 9.96 -5.08
C ILE A 91 8.31 8.81 -5.14
N LEU A 92 7.79 7.57 -5.12
CA LEU A 92 8.57 6.34 -5.22
C LEU A 92 8.04 5.51 -6.38
N THR A 93 8.93 5.00 -7.20
CA THR A 93 8.61 4.10 -8.32
C THR A 93 9.89 3.45 -8.84
N LEU A 94 9.75 2.55 -9.82
CA LEU A 94 10.86 2.04 -10.62
C LEU A 94 10.92 2.78 -11.95
N ALA A 95 11.94 3.61 -12.13
CA ALA A 95 12.13 4.41 -13.35
C ALA A 95 12.81 3.59 -14.48
N ASN A 96 12.30 2.41 -14.79
CA ASN A 96 12.88 1.44 -15.72
C ASN A 96 13.09 1.96 -17.16
N GLY A 97 12.43 3.07 -17.51
CA GLY A 97 12.68 3.78 -18.78
C GLY A 97 13.97 4.62 -18.79
N VAL A 98 14.55 4.89 -17.63
CA VAL A 98 15.79 5.67 -17.45
C VAL A 98 16.94 4.74 -17.07
N GLU A 99 16.74 3.90 -16.07
CA GLU A 99 17.72 2.91 -15.63
C GLU A 99 17.03 1.61 -15.24
N GLN A 100 17.67 0.47 -15.52
CA GLN A 100 17.11 -0.82 -15.16
C GLN A 100 17.17 -1.03 -13.64
N GLN A 101 16.02 -1.29 -13.06
CA GLN A 101 15.86 -1.55 -11.62
C GLN A 101 15.08 -2.85 -11.42
N THR A 102 15.50 -3.65 -10.46
CA THR A 102 14.83 -4.92 -10.14
C THR A 102 13.54 -4.65 -9.39
N THR A 103 12.45 -5.28 -9.82
CA THR A 103 11.18 -5.24 -9.05
C THR A 103 11.35 -6.00 -7.73
N ARG A 104 10.90 -5.38 -6.65
CA ARG A 104 10.76 -6.01 -5.31
C ARG A 104 9.31 -5.90 -4.90
N PHE A 105 8.62 -7.01 -4.79
CA PHE A 105 7.22 -7.02 -4.38
C PHE A 105 7.06 -6.47 -2.96
N GLY A 106 5.98 -5.73 -2.72
CA GLY A 106 5.76 -4.99 -1.48
C GLY A 106 6.49 -3.64 -1.39
N SER A 107 7.35 -3.33 -2.37
CA SER A 107 8.04 -2.04 -2.45
C SER A 107 7.61 -1.25 -3.68
N PRO A 108 7.22 0.02 -3.55
CA PRO A 108 7.03 0.91 -4.70
C PRO A 108 8.36 1.31 -5.38
N GLY A 109 9.50 0.87 -4.87
CA GLY A 109 10.80 1.13 -5.47
C GLY A 109 11.62 2.22 -4.77
N LYS A 110 12.24 3.08 -5.58
CA LYS A 110 13.17 4.11 -5.13
C LYS A 110 12.60 5.52 -5.34
N ALA A 111 13.24 6.51 -4.71
CA ALA A 111 12.86 7.91 -4.92
C ALA A 111 12.90 8.27 -6.41
N MET A 112 11.78 8.81 -6.89
CA MET A 112 11.71 9.30 -8.26
C MET A 112 12.54 10.58 -8.41
N TYR A 113 13.08 10.81 -9.60
CA TYR A 113 13.87 11.99 -9.91
C TYR A 113 13.13 13.28 -9.55
N GLY A 114 13.84 14.16 -8.84
CA GLY A 114 13.32 15.41 -8.33
C GLY A 114 12.81 15.35 -6.89
N TYR A 115 12.63 14.16 -6.29
CA TYR A 115 12.25 14.00 -4.89
C TYR A 115 13.45 13.62 -4.01
N ALA A 116 13.75 14.43 -3.01
CA ALA A 116 14.73 14.12 -1.97
C ALA A 116 14.02 13.43 -0.79
N VAL A 117 13.71 12.14 -0.96
CA VAL A 117 12.98 11.36 0.06
C VAL A 117 13.88 11.03 1.24
N LYS A 118 13.36 11.23 2.43
CA LYS A 118 14.01 10.96 3.71
C LYS A 118 13.12 10.08 4.59
N ILE A 119 13.74 9.21 5.36
CA ILE A 119 13.09 8.56 6.51
C ILE A 119 13.59 9.26 7.75
N VAL A 120 12.69 9.79 8.56
CA VAL A 120 13.03 10.59 9.72
C VAL A 120 12.34 10.10 10.99
N ASP A 121 12.99 10.30 12.13
CA ASP A 121 12.37 10.09 13.42
C ASP A 121 11.25 11.14 13.64
N GLU A 122 10.06 10.67 14.02
CA GLU A 122 8.88 11.54 14.18
C GLU A 122 9.06 12.60 15.26
N SER A 123 9.78 12.27 16.33
CA SER A 123 9.91 13.13 17.51
C SER A 123 11.05 14.13 17.42
N THR A 124 12.15 13.76 16.80
CA THR A 124 13.37 14.58 16.71
C THR A 124 13.55 15.22 15.33
N GLY A 125 12.95 14.67 14.27
CA GLY A 125 13.18 15.07 12.90
C GLY A 125 14.54 14.63 12.34
N GLU A 126 15.34 13.87 13.10
CA GLU A 126 16.62 13.36 12.63
C GLU A 126 16.46 12.32 11.52
N GLU A 127 17.33 12.38 10.51
CA GLU A 127 17.32 11.42 9.42
C GLU A 127 17.83 10.05 9.89
N LEU A 128 17.04 9.03 9.66
CA LEU A 128 17.40 7.63 9.91
C LEU A 128 18.13 7.08 8.68
N THR A 129 19.46 7.03 8.75
CA THR A 129 20.31 6.66 7.61
C THR A 129 20.59 5.15 7.51
N GLY A 130 20.39 4.42 8.60
CA GLY A 130 20.56 2.97 8.63
C GLY A 130 19.46 2.22 7.83
N PRO A 131 19.76 1.01 7.33
CA PRO A 131 18.76 0.22 6.64
C PRO A 131 17.67 -0.27 7.59
N ASN A 132 16.44 -0.38 7.07
CA ASN A 132 15.27 -0.94 7.77
C ASN A 132 14.87 -0.22 9.06
N GLN A 133 15.32 1.02 9.26
CA GLN A 133 14.83 1.84 10.36
C GLN A 133 13.47 2.45 10.00
N LYS A 134 12.48 2.21 10.87
CA LYS A 134 11.12 2.76 10.72
C LYS A 134 11.11 4.23 11.10
N GLY A 135 10.58 5.07 10.22
CA GLY A 135 10.41 6.50 10.46
C GLY A 135 9.32 7.08 9.56
N VAL A 136 9.09 8.37 9.70
CA VAL A 136 8.16 9.10 8.83
C VAL A 136 8.81 9.33 7.48
N VAL A 137 8.07 9.06 6.41
CA VAL A 137 8.48 9.41 5.05
C VAL A 137 8.32 10.90 4.86
N GLY A 138 9.40 11.60 4.62
CA GLY A 138 9.42 13.02 4.35
C GLY A 138 10.10 13.35 3.03
N ILE A 139 9.81 14.52 2.48
CA ILE A 139 10.45 15.01 1.26
C ILE A 139 11.13 16.34 1.57
N GLU A 140 12.44 16.37 1.43
CA GLU A 140 13.20 17.61 1.63
C GLU A 140 12.91 18.57 0.48
N GLY A 141 12.60 19.84 0.81
CA GLY A 141 12.27 20.85 -0.19
C GLY A 141 13.48 21.33 -1.01
N PRO A 142 13.24 21.94 -2.19
CA PRO A 142 11.94 22.22 -2.78
C PRO A 142 11.27 20.99 -3.39
N LEU A 143 9.92 20.96 -3.36
CA LEU A 143 9.17 19.92 -4.07
C LEU A 143 9.26 20.13 -5.59
N PRO A 144 9.18 19.05 -6.40
CA PRO A 144 9.09 19.15 -7.84
C PRO A 144 7.89 19.98 -8.31
N PRO A 145 7.97 20.59 -9.51
CA PRO A 145 6.81 21.23 -10.13
C PRO A 145 5.63 20.25 -10.28
N GLY A 146 4.41 20.72 -10.05
CA GLY A 146 3.18 19.91 -10.10
C GLY A 146 2.70 19.44 -8.74
N CYS A 147 3.53 19.50 -7.69
CA CYS A 147 3.08 19.29 -6.33
C CYS A 147 2.16 20.42 -5.86
N MET A 148 1.31 20.11 -4.86
CA MET A 148 0.41 21.10 -4.25
C MET A 148 1.18 22.33 -3.75
N GLN A 149 0.72 23.51 -4.15
CA GLN A 149 1.35 24.78 -3.79
C GLN A 149 0.79 25.36 -2.49
N THR A 150 -0.49 25.10 -2.23
CA THR A 150 -1.18 25.55 -1.03
C THR A 150 -2.55 24.88 -0.90
N VAL A 151 -3.23 25.10 0.25
CA VAL A 151 -4.66 24.78 0.44
C VAL A 151 -5.48 26.00 0.04
N TRP A 152 -6.58 25.80 -0.66
CA TRP A 152 -7.43 26.90 -1.11
C TRP A 152 -7.83 27.85 0.02
N ARG A 153 -7.44 29.13 -0.10
CA ARG A 153 -7.68 30.18 0.88
C ARG A 153 -7.14 29.92 2.30
N ASP A 154 -6.18 29.00 2.45
CA ASP A 154 -5.63 28.65 3.76
C ASP A 154 -4.16 28.22 3.67
N ASP A 155 -3.29 29.17 3.32
CA ASP A 155 -1.84 28.97 3.25
C ASP A 155 -1.26 28.56 4.61
N ALA A 156 -1.82 29.08 5.69
CA ALA A 156 -1.37 28.76 7.03
C ALA A 156 -1.56 27.26 7.36
N ARG A 157 -2.71 26.71 6.96
CA ARG A 157 -2.97 25.27 7.09
C ARG A 157 -1.98 24.44 6.28
N PHE A 158 -1.71 24.81 5.04
CA PHE A 158 -0.72 24.14 4.21
C PHE A 158 0.65 24.06 4.91
N VAL A 159 1.15 25.19 5.35
CA VAL A 159 2.46 25.27 6.02
C VAL A 159 2.45 24.49 7.33
N ASN A 160 1.45 24.69 8.18
CA ASN A 160 1.41 24.07 9.50
C ASN A 160 1.22 22.55 9.42
N THR A 161 0.40 22.06 8.47
CA THR A 161 0.13 20.64 8.31
C THR A 161 1.31 19.91 7.69
N TYR A 162 1.78 20.37 6.54
CA TYR A 162 2.74 19.58 5.74
C TYR A 162 4.20 19.92 5.99
N TRP A 163 4.51 21.14 6.42
CA TRP A 163 5.91 21.61 6.52
C TRP A 163 6.43 21.82 7.92
N LYS A 164 5.55 21.89 8.93
CA LYS A 164 5.91 22.10 10.34
C LYS A 164 5.58 20.89 11.23
N SER A 165 5.07 19.82 10.67
CA SER A 165 4.73 18.62 11.44
C SER A 165 5.96 17.88 11.96
N ILE A 166 7.11 18.04 11.31
CA ILE A 166 8.38 17.43 11.73
C ILE A 166 9.27 18.51 12.32
N PRO A 167 9.72 18.37 13.58
CA PRO A 167 10.50 19.37 14.26
C PRO A 167 11.83 19.68 13.57
N GLY A 168 12.24 20.97 13.60
CA GLY A 168 13.58 21.41 13.27
C GLY A 168 14.01 21.32 11.80
N ARG A 169 13.12 20.88 10.90
CA ARG A 169 13.46 20.71 9.47
C ARG A 169 12.40 21.26 8.54
N LEU A 170 12.84 21.79 7.39
CA LEU A 170 11.95 22.12 6.27
C LEU A 170 11.73 20.86 5.44
N LEU A 171 10.83 20.02 5.91
CA LEU A 171 10.51 18.73 5.34
C LEU A 171 9.01 18.61 5.13
N TYR A 172 8.59 18.29 3.91
CA TYR A 172 7.22 17.95 3.63
C TYR A 172 6.91 16.58 4.22
N SER A 173 5.95 16.50 5.14
CA SER A 173 5.50 15.23 5.71
C SER A 173 4.46 14.58 4.82
N THR A 174 4.67 13.31 4.49
CA THR A 174 3.66 12.51 3.77
C THR A 174 2.61 11.92 4.71
N PHE A 175 2.84 11.96 6.02
CA PHE A 175 2.03 11.25 7.03
C PHE A 175 2.01 9.73 6.83
N ASP A 176 3.04 9.18 6.22
CA ASP A 176 3.20 7.75 6.08
C ASP A 176 4.45 7.26 6.81
N TRP A 177 4.34 6.10 7.45
CA TRP A 177 5.49 5.36 7.94
C TRP A 177 6.17 4.63 6.80
N GLY A 178 7.49 4.56 6.84
CA GLY A 178 8.25 3.78 5.90
C GLY A 178 9.59 3.33 6.45
N ILE A 179 10.19 2.41 5.72
CA ILE A 179 11.59 2.00 5.89
C ILE A 179 12.31 2.12 4.54
N ARG A 180 13.63 2.17 4.58
CA ARG A 180 14.49 2.06 3.41
C ARG A 180 15.46 0.92 3.63
N ASP A 181 15.55 -0.03 2.70
CA ASP A 181 16.52 -1.12 2.80
C ASP A 181 17.95 -0.69 2.41
N ALA A 182 18.90 -1.62 2.52
CA ALA A 182 20.31 -1.37 2.22
C ALA A 182 20.56 -1.02 0.73
N ASP A 183 19.67 -1.43 -0.17
CA ASP A 183 19.79 -1.17 -1.62
C ASP A 183 19.00 0.08 -2.04
N GLY A 184 18.39 0.80 -1.09
CA GLY A 184 17.66 2.04 -1.31
C GLY A 184 16.21 1.87 -1.71
N TYR A 185 15.64 0.67 -1.64
CA TYR A 185 14.22 0.44 -1.84
C TYR A 185 13.44 0.87 -0.61
N HIS A 186 12.32 1.53 -0.85
CA HIS A 186 11.42 1.97 0.21
C HIS A 186 10.24 1.00 0.36
N PHE A 187 9.73 0.88 1.58
CA PHE A 187 8.52 0.13 1.89
C PHE A 187 7.63 1.02 2.74
N ILE A 188 6.38 1.19 2.30
CA ILE A 188 5.40 2.02 3.00
C ILE A 188 4.63 1.15 3.97
N LEU A 189 4.67 1.50 5.25
CA LEU A 189 4.13 0.69 6.35
C LEU A 189 2.73 1.12 6.80
N GLY A 190 2.20 2.22 6.24
CA GLY A 190 0.89 2.77 6.58
C GLY A 190 0.95 4.21 7.05
N ARG A 191 -0.19 4.75 7.47
CA ARG A 191 -0.35 6.15 7.89
C ARG A 191 0.17 6.38 9.30
N THR A 192 0.74 7.57 9.55
CA THR A 192 1.15 7.98 10.91
C THR A 192 -0.04 8.38 11.78
N ASP A 193 -1.14 8.78 11.16
CA ASP A 193 -2.40 9.15 11.79
C ASP A 193 -3.38 7.97 11.94
N ASP A 194 -3.09 6.84 11.31
CA ASP A 194 -3.88 5.61 11.38
C ASP A 194 -3.25 4.61 12.36
N VAL A 195 -3.15 5.06 13.62
CA VAL A 195 -2.56 4.29 14.71
C VAL A 195 -3.56 4.07 15.84
N ILE A 196 -3.51 2.89 16.42
CA ILE A 196 -4.29 2.52 17.60
C ILE A 196 -3.38 2.64 18.82
N ASN A 197 -3.80 3.42 19.82
CA ASN A 197 -3.05 3.58 21.06
C ASN A 197 -3.53 2.58 22.11
N VAL A 198 -2.87 1.43 22.19
CA VAL A 198 -3.18 0.36 23.14
C VAL A 198 -2.25 0.48 24.35
N ALA A 199 -2.78 0.88 25.50
CA ALA A 199 -2.02 1.01 26.76
C ALA A 199 -0.70 1.80 26.61
N GLY A 200 -0.69 2.85 25.78
CA GLY A 200 0.48 3.68 25.51
C GLY A 200 1.38 3.20 24.37
N HIS A 201 1.07 2.06 23.77
CA HIS A 201 1.77 1.56 22.57
C HIS A 201 1.03 1.97 21.30
N ARG A 202 1.77 2.48 20.32
CA ARG A 202 1.23 2.86 19.01
C ARG A 202 1.34 1.69 18.04
N LEU A 203 0.21 1.13 17.66
CA LEU A 203 0.11 0.02 16.70
C LEU A 203 -0.48 0.55 15.39
N GLY A 204 0.19 0.28 14.28
CA GLY A 204 -0.34 0.59 12.94
C GLY A 204 -1.47 -0.37 12.59
N THR A 205 -2.61 0.15 12.12
CA THR A 205 -3.72 -0.71 11.66
C THR A 205 -3.26 -1.64 10.56
N ARG A 206 -2.45 -1.14 9.63
CA ARG A 206 -1.92 -1.90 8.50
C ARG A 206 -1.01 -3.06 8.93
N GLU A 207 -0.15 -2.87 9.93
CA GLU A 207 0.71 -3.95 10.43
C GLU A 207 -0.14 -5.12 10.95
N ILE A 208 -1.24 -4.81 11.62
CA ILE A 208 -2.20 -5.81 12.10
C ILE A 208 -2.96 -6.45 10.92
N GLU A 209 -3.40 -5.65 9.95
CA GLU A 209 -4.09 -6.12 8.74
C GLU A 209 -3.22 -7.08 7.92
N GLU A 210 -1.95 -6.75 7.70
CA GLU A 210 -1.00 -7.60 6.98
C GLU A 210 -0.77 -8.93 7.71
N SER A 211 -0.63 -8.89 9.04
CA SER A 211 -0.51 -10.09 9.86
C SER A 211 -1.75 -10.97 9.74
N ILE A 212 -2.95 -10.40 9.85
CA ILE A 212 -4.21 -11.15 9.69
C ILE A 212 -4.36 -11.70 8.27
N ALA A 213 -3.99 -10.91 7.24
CA ALA A 213 -4.08 -11.31 5.85
C ALA A 213 -3.11 -12.44 5.47
N SER A 214 -2.05 -12.66 6.26
CA SER A 214 -1.14 -13.80 6.10
C SER A 214 -1.81 -15.14 6.42
N HIS A 215 -2.90 -15.11 7.19
CA HIS A 215 -3.64 -16.32 7.57
C HIS A 215 -4.31 -16.96 6.34
N PRO A 216 -4.12 -18.29 6.11
CA PRO A 216 -4.54 -18.95 4.86
C PRO A 216 -6.04 -18.87 4.57
N ASN A 217 -6.87 -18.77 5.60
CA ASN A 217 -8.33 -18.76 5.48
C ASN A 217 -8.95 -17.35 5.42
N ILE A 218 -8.16 -16.28 5.49
CA ILE A 218 -8.63 -14.90 5.41
C ILE A 218 -8.50 -14.37 3.99
N ALA A 219 -9.60 -13.81 3.45
CA ALA A 219 -9.65 -13.20 2.13
C ALA A 219 -9.44 -11.68 2.16
N GLU A 220 -10.04 -11.02 3.15
CA GLU A 220 -9.98 -9.56 3.32
C GLU A 220 -10.03 -9.24 4.82
N VAL A 221 -9.42 -8.13 5.20
CA VAL A 221 -9.44 -7.64 6.58
C VAL A 221 -9.41 -6.12 6.61
N ALA A 222 -10.06 -5.54 7.61
CA ALA A 222 -9.92 -4.12 7.98
C ALA A 222 -9.80 -4.05 9.50
N VAL A 223 -8.90 -3.19 9.99
CA VAL A 223 -8.66 -2.98 11.42
C VAL A 223 -8.94 -1.54 11.80
N VAL A 224 -9.65 -1.35 12.89
CA VAL A 224 -9.94 -0.02 13.46
C VAL A 224 -9.64 0.01 14.96
N GLY A 225 -9.29 1.19 15.46
CA GLY A 225 -9.19 1.42 16.90
C GLY A 225 -10.58 1.66 17.51
N VAL A 226 -10.93 0.92 18.54
CA VAL A 226 -12.13 1.16 19.32
C VAL A 226 -11.79 1.58 20.73
N ALA A 227 -12.59 2.45 21.32
CA ALA A 227 -12.37 2.94 22.67
C ALA A 227 -12.47 1.80 23.71
N ASP A 228 -11.51 1.74 24.63
CA ASP A 228 -11.47 0.81 25.75
C ASP A 228 -11.21 1.58 27.04
N GLN A 229 -11.95 1.26 28.10
CA GLN A 229 -11.87 2.00 29.37
C GLN A 229 -10.54 1.82 30.12
N LEU A 230 -9.86 0.69 29.91
CA LEU A 230 -8.61 0.36 30.61
C LEU A 230 -7.37 0.68 29.76
N LYS A 231 -7.42 0.36 28.46
CA LYS A 231 -6.28 0.46 27.55
C LYS A 231 -6.29 1.73 26.70
N GLY A 232 -7.34 2.56 26.80
CA GLY A 232 -7.58 3.72 25.96
C GLY A 232 -8.19 3.32 24.61
N GLN A 233 -7.51 2.49 23.84
CA GLN A 233 -8.02 1.85 22.64
C GLN A 233 -7.61 0.38 22.59
N VAL A 234 -8.35 -0.41 21.81
CA VAL A 234 -8.00 -1.77 21.40
C VAL A 234 -8.23 -1.93 19.90
N ALA A 235 -7.49 -2.82 19.27
CA ALA A 235 -7.70 -3.16 17.88
C ALA A 235 -8.97 -4.01 17.72
N MET A 236 -9.81 -3.66 16.75
CA MET A 236 -10.95 -4.46 16.32
C MET A 236 -10.77 -4.79 14.83
N ALA A 237 -10.70 -6.07 14.51
CA ALA A 237 -10.54 -6.55 13.14
C ALA A 237 -11.88 -7.06 12.59
N PHE A 238 -12.18 -6.65 11.37
CA PHE A 238 -13.26 -7.19 10.54
C PHE A 238 -12.63 -8.05 9.45
N ALA A 239 -12.78 -9.37 9.57
CA ALA A 239 -12.13 -10.30 8.65
C ALA A 239 -13.17 -11.09 7.84
N VAL A 240 -12.91 -11.28 6.55
CA VAL A 240 -13.73 -12.06 5.63
C VAL A 240 -13.02 -13.39 5.35
N ALA A 241 -13.66 -14.51 5.65
CA ALA A 241 -13.11 -15.83 5.34
C ALA A 241 -13.16 -16.11 3.83
N LYS A 242 -12.14 -16.82 3.31
CA LYS A 242 -12.12 -17.28 1.91
C LYS A 242 -13.25 -18.25 1.61
N ASP A 243 -13.59 -19.09 2.59
CA ASP A 243 -14.69 -20.05 2.49
C ASP A 243 -15.74 -19.75 3.58
N PRO A 244 -16.89 -19.15 3.22
CA PRO A 244 -17.95 -18.84 4.18
C PRO A 244 -18.54 -20.07 4.89
N SER A 245 -18.40 -21.28 4.33
CA SER A 245 -18.88 -22.51 4.96
C SER A 245 -18.14 -22.82 6.27
N GLN A 246 -16.91 -22.32 6.42
CA GLN A 246 -16.10 -22.43 7.65
C GLN A 246 -16.57 -21.49 8.77
N LEU A 247 -17.59 -20.69 8.53
CA LEU A 247 -18.19 -19.75 9.50
C LEU A 247 -19.64 -20.10 9.84
N ALA A 248 -20.12 -21.30 9.47
CA ALA A 248 -21.51 -21.69 9.61
C ALA A 248 -21.96 -21.77 11.08
N THR A 249 -21.08 -22.22 11.99
CA THR A 249 -21.39 -22.33 13.41
C THR A 249 -20.61 -21.29 14.23
N SER A 250 -21.05 -21.00 15.45
CA SER A 250 -20.33 -20.13 16.39
C SER A 250 -18.96 -20.70 16.75
N GLU A 251 -18.87 -22.02 16.94
CA GLU A 251 -17.60 -22.71 17.27
C GLU A 251 -16.56 -22.56 16.15
N GLN A 252 -16.99 -22.63 14.88
CA GLN A 252 -16.11 -22.41 13.74
C GLN A 252 -15.61 -20.96 13.68
N ARG A 253 -16.49 -19.99 13.92
CA ARG A 253 -16.11 -18.56 13.99
C ARG A 253 -15.11 -18.30 15.12
N ASP A 254 -15.38 -18.87 16.31
CA ASP A 254 -14.51 -18.72 17.47
C ASP A 254 -13.14 -19.40 17.27
N SER A 255 -13.12 -20.54 16.54
CA SER A 255 -11.85 -21.20 16.19
C SER A 255 -11.01 -20.33 15.28
N LEU A 256 -11.59 -19.83 14.19
CA LEU A 256 -10.90 -18.96 13.25
C LEU A 256 -10.41 -17.67 13.93
N ALA A 257 -11.24 -17.08 14.81
CA ALA A 257 -10.85 -15.88 15.56
C ALA A 257 -9.63 -16.16 16.46
N ARG A 258 -9.58 -17.29 17.16
CA ARG A 258 -8.41 -17.67 17.97
C ARG A 258 -7.15 -17.90 17.12
N GLU A 259 -7.28 -18.52 15.97
CA GLU A 259 -6.16 -18.75 15.05
C GLU A 259 -5.60 -17.42 14.54
N VAL A 260 -6.47 -16.49 14.14
CA VAL A 260 -6.09 -15.14 13.70
C VAL A 260 -5.40 -14.36 14.82
N ILE A 261 -5.97 -14.35 16.04
CA ILE A 261 -5.37 -13.70 17.20
C ILE A 261 -3.99 -14.31 17.52
N ALA A 262 -3.86 -15.62 17.43
CA ALA A 262 -2.57 -16.29 17.64
C ALA A 262 -1.53 -15.89 16.60
N THR A 263 -1.92 -15.72 15.33
CA THR A 263 -1.05 -15.24 14.25
C THR A 263 -0.54 -13.83 14.56
N VAL A 264 -1.44 -12.90 14.86
CA VAL A 264 -1.09 -11.52 15.21
C VAL A 264 -0.19 -11.46 16.45
N SER A 265 -0.54 -12.20 17.50
CA SER A 265 0.26 -12.23 18.74
C SER A 265 1.66 -12.80 18.54
N LYS A 266 1.82 -13.74 17.61
CA LYS A 266 3.13 -14.32 17.25
C LYS A 266 4.00 -13.32 16.47
N GLU A 267 3.42 -12.56 15.56
CA GLU A 267 4.14 -11.66 14.67
C GLU A 267 4.39 -10.28 15.28
N LEU A 268 3.40 -9.70 15.95
CA LEU A 268 3.42 -8.34 16.48
C LEU A 268 3.50 -8.26 18.02
N GLY A 269 3.38 -9.40 18.69
CA GLY A 269 3.38 -9.48 20.15
C GLY A 269 2.01 -9.43 20.78
N ALA A 270 1.94 -9.69 22.09
CA ALA A 270 0.69 -9.83 22.86
C ALA A 270 -0.09 -8.51 23.10
N ILE A 271 0.41 -7.39 22.63
CA ILE A 271 -0.21 -6.07 22.77
C ILE A 271 -1.15 -5.77 21.57
N ALA A 272 -0.89 -6.38 20.43
CA ALA A 272 -1.67 -6.20 19.19
C ALA A 272 -2.99 -6.99 19.22
#